data_32c5f6de910bab0eee3f5c3e8722def9
#
_entry.id   32c5f6de910bab0eee3f5c3e8722def9
#
_cell.length_a   1.000
_cell.length_b   1.000
_cell.length_c   1.000
_cell.angle_alpha   90.00
_cell.angle_beta   90.00
_cell.angle_gamma   90.00
#
_symmetry.space_group_name_H-M   'P 1'
#
loop_
_entity.id
_entity.type
_entity.pdbx_description
1 polymer ?
#
loop_
_entity_poly.entity_id
_entity_poly.type
_entity_poly.pdbx_seq_one_letter_code
_entity_poly.pdbx_strand_id
1 'polypeptide(L)'
;MFYLHIILCNVVLTKSPQMVGDHDLPGIENEIREIHRLTDQEFAFVAVKVENWNHDLSPWNAPAVFGTEDFGDGAENTLEEVLQLCTDNDRKYCIGGYSMAGLFALWAAMQTDRFKGVAATSPSVWFPGFLEDMKSRRVGSDCIYLSLGDKEEKTRNPVMAQVGNCIRETFTWLKEEGIPCTLEWNHGGHFKEPDMRTARAFAWVLEELAKKD
;
A
#
# COMPACT_ATOMS: atom_id res chain seq x y z
N MET A 1 -14.13 4.48 2.80
CA MET A 1 -12.91 5.25 3.07
C MET A 1 -11.75 4.29 3.02
N PHE A 2 -10.60 4.67 2.49
CA PHE A 2 -9.43 3.79 2.41
C PHE A 2 -8.40 4.23 3.45
N TYR A 3 -7.58 3.32 3.93
CA TYR A 3 -6.58 3.58 4.96
C TYR A 3 -5.18 3.25 4.46
N LEU A 4 -4.20 3.92 5.04
CA LEU A 4 -2.82 3.47 5.03
C LEU A 4 -2.66 2.45 6.16
N HIS A 5 -2.17 1.26 5.82
CA HIS A 5 -2.02 0.18 6.79
C HIS A 5 -0.55 -0.13 7.05
N ILE A 6 -0.23 -0.31 8.32
CA ILE A 6 1.08 -0.80 8.75
C ILE A 6 0.85 -2.11 9.48
N ILE A 7 1.53 -3.15 9.07
CA ILE A 7 1.54 -4.43 9.78
C ILE A 7 2.90 -4.67 10.40
N LEU A 8 2.87 -5.06 11.66
CA LEU A 8 4.01 -5.48 12.45
C LEU A 8 4.06 -7.01 12.43
N CYS A 9 5.09 -7.59 11.87
CA CYS A 9 5.29 -9.03 11.86
C CYS A 9 5.89 -9.52 13.18
N ASN A 10 5.51 -10.72 13.63
CA ASN A 10 6.01 -11.38 14.85
C ASN A 10 5.65 -10.64 16.16
N VAL A 11 4.38 -10.29 16.35
CA VAL A 11 3.92 -9.60 17.57
C VAL A 11 2.84 -10.39 18.30
N VAL A 12 3.09 -10.70 19.56
CA VAL A 12 2.03 -11.08 20.52
C VAL A 12 1.34 -9.79 20.97
N LEU A 13 0.06 -9.63 20.66
CA LEU A 13 -0.71 -8.43 20.96
C LEU A 13 -0.85 -8.18 22.46
N THR A 14 -0.37 -7.03 22.92
CA THR A 14 -0.83 -6.40 24.14
C THR A 14 -1.27 -4.96 23.82
N LYS A 15 -2.57 -4.77 23.54
CA LYS A 15 -3.31 -3.52 23.34
C LYS A 15 -3.06 -2.74 22.05
N SER A 16 -4.15 -2.55 21.30
CA SER A 16 -4.28 -1.69 20.12
C SER A 16 -4.11 -0.20 20.47
N PRO A 17 -3.35 0.59 19.70
CA PRO A 17 -3.55 2.02 19.70
C PRO A 17 -4.84 2.37 18.95
N GLN A 18 -5.74 3.07 19.61
CA GLN A 18 -6.98 3.58 19.01
C GLN A 18 -6.67 4.83 18.20
N MET A 19 -6.72 4.75 16.87
CA MET A 19 -6.77 5.92 15.99
C MET A 19 -7.63 5.64 14.75
N VAL A 20 -8.86 5.19 14.95
CA VAL A 20 -9.81 4.94 13.85
C VAL A 20 -11.14 5.58 14.19
N GLY A 21 -11.77 6.30 13.25
CA GLY A 21 -13.13 6.79 13.42
C GLY A 21 -14.16 5.65 13.40
N ASP A 22 -15.20 5.75 14.21
CA ASP A 22 -16.21 4.69 14.44
C ASP A 22 -16.89 4.15 13.17
N HIS A 23 -16.85 4.88 12.05
CA HIS A 23 -17.53 4.51 10.80
C HIS A 23 -16.75 3.53 9.92
N ASP A 24 -15.46 3.34 10.18
CA ASP A 24 -14.55 2.59 9.31
C ASP A 24 -14.12 1.24 9.91
N LEU A 25 -14.41 1.05 11.20
CA LEU A 25 -14.10 -0.16 11.95
C LEU A 25 -14.56 -1.47 11.29
N PRO A 26 -15.78 -1.57 10.70
CA PRO A 26 -16.22 -2.84 10.10
C PRO A 26 -15.36 -3.31 8.93
N GLY A 27 -14.83 -2.39 8.12
CA GLY A 27 -13.95 -2.73 7.00
C GLY A 27 -12.60 -3.25 7.48
N ILE A 28 -12.03 -2.58 8.49
CA ILE A 28 -10.75 -2.98 9.11
C ILE A 28 -10.88 -4.32 9.84
N GLU A 29 -11.94 -4.52 10.61
CA GLU A 29 -12.20 -5.80 11.29
C GLU A 29 -12.36 -6.96 10.29
N ASN A 30 -13.02 -6.70 9.15
CA ASN A 30 -13.17 -7.70 8.10
C ASN A 30 -11.82 -8.02 7.45
N GLU A 31 -11.00 -7.01 7.18
CA GLU A 31 -9.65 -7.18 6.64
C GLU A 31 -8.76 -8.01 7.59
N ILE A 32 -8.71 -7.66 8.88
CA ILE A 32 -7.94 -8.40 9.90
C ILE A 32 -8.38 -9.86 9.96
N ARG A 33 -9.70 -10.10 10.00
CA ARG A 33 -10.27 -11.46 10.02
C ARG A 33 -9.87 -12.25 8.79
N GLU A 34 -9.88 -11.61 7.63
CA GLU A 34 -9.53 -12.26 6.38
C GLU A 34 -8.02 -12.54 6.30
N ILE A 35 -7.15 -11.65 6.80
CA ILE A 35 -5.72 -11.94 6.92
C ILE A 35 -5.50 -13.19 7.77
N HIS A 36 -6.11 -13.28 8.97
CA HIS A 36 -6.02 -14.47 9.83
C HIS A 36 -6.58 -15.75 9.18
N ARG A 37 -7.52 -15.63 8.25
CA ARG A 37 -8.02 -16.79 7.48
C ARG A 37 -7.03 -17.26 6.42
N LEU A 38 -6.21 -16.37 5.90
CA LEU A 38 -5.32 -16.59 4.75
C LEU A 38 -3.89 -16.98 5.15
N THR A 39 -3.47 -16.67 6.37
CA THR A 39 -2.14 -16.99 6.88
C THR A 39 -2.17 -17.33 8.37
N ASP A 40 -1.27 -18.23 8.79
CA ASP A 40 -1.05 -18.57 10.20
C ASP A 40 0.02 -17.67 10.84
N GLN A 41 0.56 -16.68 10.11
CA GLN A 41 1.57 -15.76 10.63
C GLN A 41 0.97 -14.82 11.68
N GLU A 42 1.65 -14.65 12.80
CA GLU A 42 1.26 -13.68 13.81
C GLU A 42 1.64 -12.26 13.37
N PHE A 43 0.72 -11.33 13.57
CA PHE A 43 0.92 -9.91 13.22
C PHE A 43 0.17 -8.98 14.17
N ALA A 44 0.64 -7.73 14.27
CA ALA A 44 -0.14 -6.62 14.81
C ALA A 44 -0.50 -5.66 13.67
N PHE A 45 -1.70 -5.12 13.71
CA PHE A 45 -2.25 -4.26 12.68
C PHE A 45 -2.45 -2.85 13.23
N VAL A 46 -1.97 -1.86 12.52
CA VAL A 46 -2.18 -0.44 12.81
C VAL A 46 -2.80 0.22 11.58
N ALA A 47 -4.00 0.74 11.71
CA ALA A 47 -4.62 1.58 10.70
C ALA A 47 -4.29 3.04 10.99
N VAL A 48 -3.66 3.72 10.03
CA VAL A 48 -3.34 5.15 10.13
C VAL A 48 -4.41 5.94 9.38
N LYS A 49 -5.10 6.82 10.11
CA LYS A 49 -6.07 7.73 9.53
C LYS A 49 -5.35 8.84 8.79
N VAL A 50 -5.77 9.10 7.56
CA VAL A 50 -5.28 10.20 6.74
C VAL A 50 -6.38 11.24 6.59
N GLU A 51 -6.11 12.49 6.95
CA GLU A 51 -7.11 13.56 6.96
C GLU A 51 -7.36 14.11 5.55
N ASN A 52 -6.31 14.44 4.82
CA ASN A 52 -6.40 14.91 3.44
C ASN A 52 -5.72 13.91 2.49
N TRP A 53 -6.52 13.04 1.90
CA TRP A 53 -6.09 11.92 1.06
C TRP A 53 -5.22 12.34 -0.12
N ASN A 54 -5.61 13.43 -0.82
CA ASN A 54 -4.88 13.91 -1.99
C ASN A 54 -3.62 14.69 -1.62
N HIS A 55 -3.57 15.28 -0.43
CA HIS A 55 -2.40 16.01 0.04
C HIS A 55 -1.41 15.09 0.75
N ASP A 56 -1.88 14.37 1.78
CA ASP A 56 -1.01 13.69 2.75
C ASP A 56 -0.34 12.43 2.18
N LEU A 57 -0.91 11.83 1.11
CA LEU A 57 -0.36 10.63 0.48
C LEU A 57 0.36 10.90 -0.85
N SER A 58 0.43 12.15 -1.28
CA SER A 58 1.07 12.53 -2.53
C SER A 58 2.52 12.93 -2.33
N PRO A 59 3.45 12.35 -3.11
CA PRO A 59 4.89 12.63 -2.98
C PRO A 59 5.28 14.06 -3.38
N TRP A 60 4.51 14.69 -4.25
CA TRP A 60 4.71 16.06 -4.74
C TRP A 60 3.41 16.65 -5.27
N ASN A 61 3.40 17.98 -5.44
CA ASN A 61 2.26 18.68 -6.00
C ASN A 61 2.02 18.27 -7.46
N ALA A 62 0.76 17.97 -7.79
CA ALA A 62 0.34 17.64 -9.14
C ALA A 62 -1.10 18.13 -9.39
N PRO A 63 -1.46 18.48 -10.65
CA PRO A 63 -2.82 18.86 -10.99
C PRO A 63 -3.83 17.74 -10.72
N ALA A 64 -5.06 18.12 -10.40
CA ALA A 64 -6.16 17.19 -10.23
C ALA A 64 -6.33 16.26 -11.45
N VAL A 65 -6.36 14.97 -11.21
CA VAL A 65 -6.65 13.95 -12.23
C VAL A 65 -8.13 13.54 -12.15
N PHE A 66 -8.72 13.63 -10.97
CA PHE A 66 -10.16 13.43 -10.73
C PHE A 66 -10.66 14.48 -9.73
N GLY A 67 -11.96 14.76 -9.76
CA GLY A 67 -12.50 15.84 -8.92
C GLY A 67 -11.99 17.22 -9.34
N THR A 68 -11.84 18.13 -8.39
CA THR A 68 -11.40 19.53 -8.59
C THR A 68 -10.23 19.94 -7.68
N GLU A 69 -9.79 19.05 -6.81
CA GLU A 69 -8.73 19.30 -5.81
C GLU A 69 -7.40 18.77 -6.33
N ASP A 70 -6.39 19.63 -6.40
CA ASP A 70 -5.04 19.25 -6.77
C ASP A 70 -4.42 18.33 -5.71
N PHE A 71 -3.41 17.58 -6.12
CA PHE A 71 -2.59 16.79 -5.21
C PHE A 71 -1.57 17.68 -4.51
N GLY A 72 -1.32 17.38 -3.23
CA GLY A 72 -0.31 18.08 -2.44
C GLY A 72 1.06 17.39 -2.46
N ASP A 73 1.86 17.67 -1.42
CA ASP A 73 3.22 17.17 -1.22
C ASP A 73 3.46 16.67 0.23
N GLY A 74 2.38 16.24 0.90
CA GLY A 74 2.40 15.89 2.31
C GLY A 74 2.97 14.50 2.65
N ALA A 75 3.34 13.69 1.64
CA ALA A 75 3.77 12.31 1.87
C ALA A 75 5.01 12.19 2.77
N GLU A 76 5.95 13.17 2.73
CA GLU A 76 7.12 13.15 3.60
C GLU A 76 6.73 13.29 5.08
N ASN A 77 5.83 14.22 5.41
CA ASN A 77 5.32 14.38 6.78
C ASN A 77 4.56 13.12 7.26
N THR A 78 3.73 12.56 6.38
CA THR A 78 3.01 11.31 6.69
C THR A 78 3.99 10.15 6.94
N LEU A 79 5.07 10.06 6.15
CA LEU A 79 6.11 9.05 6.35
C LEU A 79 6.83 9.23 7.69
N GLU A 80 7.16 10.46 8.08
CA GLU A 80 7.77 10.75 9.37
C GLU A 80 6.87 10.30 10.54
N GLU A 81 5.56 10.60 10.49
CA GLU A 81 4.60 10.15 11.50
C GLU A 81 4.50 8.62 11.56
N VAL A 82 4.47 7.96 10.41
CA VAL A 82 4.44 6.51 10.30
C VAL A 82 5.72 5.88 10.88
N LEU A 83 6.88 6.44 10.62
CA LEU A 83 8.15 5.94 11.14
C LEU A 83 8.25 6.05 12.66
N GLN A 84 7.56 7.01 13.30
CA GLN A 84 7.46 7.08 14.76
C GLN A 84 6.73 5.88 15.37
N LEU A 85 5.91 5.17 14.60
CA LEU A 85 5.25 3.93 15.01
C LEU A 85 6.14 2.71 14.82
N CYS A 86 7.24 2.85 14.07
CA CYS A 86 8.12 1.76 13.65
C CYS A 86 9.46 1.77 14.42
N THR A 87 9.43 1.86 15.74
CA THR A 87 10.62 2.12 16.58
C THR A 87 11.38 0.88 17.05
N ASP A 88 10.75 -0.29 17.00
CA ASP A 88 11.37 -1.55 17.46
C ASP A 88 12.23 -2.15 16.33
N ASN A 89 13.55 -2.23 16.54
CA ASN A 89 14.50 -2.73 15.54
C ASN A 89 14.49 -4.26 15.40
N ASP A 90 13.95 -4.97 16.37
CA ASP A 90 13.87 -6.43 16.35
C ASP A 90 12.62 -6.91 15.56
N ARG A 91 11.80 -5.98 15.07
CA ARG A 91 10.57 -6.26 14.33
C ARG A 91 10.68 -5.93 12.85
N LYS A 92 10.03 -6.77 12.05
CA LYS A 92 9.79 -6.47 10.62
C LYS A 92 8.50 -5.66 10.50
N TYR A 93 8.53 -4.62 9.71
CA TYR A 93 7.37 -3.79 9.40
C TYR A 93 6.97 -3.95 7.95
N CYS A 94 5.66 -4.02 7.72
CA CYS A 94 5.06 -4.00 6.39
C CYS A 94 4.18 -2.77 6.28
N ILE A 95 4.17 -2.15 5.13
CA ILE A 95 3.31 -1.02 4.82
C ILE A 95 2.42 -1.36 3.65
N GLY A 96 1.20 -0.85 3.64
CA GLY A 96 0.33 -1.10 2.51
C GLY A 96 -0.95 -0.29 2.56
N GLY A 97 -1.73 -0.42 1.53
CA GLY A 97 -3.02 0.22 1.42
C GLY A 97 -3.60 0.17 0.02
N TYR A 98 -4.73 0.82 -0.13
CA TYR A 98 -5.51 0.86 -1.35
C TYR A 98 -5.38 2.20 -2.07
N SER A 99 -5.32 2.20 -3.41
CA SER A 99 -5.35 3.43 -4.21
C SER A 99 -4.16 4.36 -3.93
N MET A 100 -4.38 5.59 -3.47
CA MET A 100 -3.31 6.52 -3.07
C MET A 100 -2.48 6.00 -1.90
N ALA A 101 -3.07 5.26 -0.95
CA ALA A 101 -2.29 4.61 0.11
C ALA A 101 -1.39 3.49 -0.42
N GLY A 102 -1.79 2.80 -1.49
CA GLY A 102 -0.94 1.85 -2.21
C GLY A 102 0.22 2.53 -2.96
N LEU A 103 -0.04 3.70 -3.57
CA LEU A 103 1.00 4.56 -4.15
C LEU A 103 2.00 5.01 -3.07
N PHE A 104 1.48 5.54 -1.95
CA PHE A 104 2.30 5.99 -0.82
C PHE A 104 3.17 4.85 -0.27
N ALA A 105 2.62 3.64 -0.12
CA ALA A 105 3.38 2.49 0.36
C ALA A 105 4.57 2.13 -0.56
N LEU A 106 4.36 2.17 -1.89
CA LEU A 106 5.45 2.00 -2.87
C LEU A 106 6.48 3.12 -2.77
N TRP A 107 6.03 4.38 -2.67
CA TRP A 107 6.92 5.53 -2.52
C TRP A 107 7.72 5.47 -1.20
N ALA A 108 7.08 5.13 -0.09
CA ALA A 108 7.74 4.99 1.22
C ALA A 108 8.86 3.94 1.19
N ALA A 109 8.65 2.83 0.48
CA ALA A 109 9.67 1.78 0.31
C ALA A 109 10.91 2.24 -0.48
N MET A 110 10.82 3.36 -1.18
CA MET A 110 11.95 4.01 -1.87
C MET A 110 12.65 5.07 -1.00
N GLN A 111 12.00 5.52 0.09
CA GLN A 111 12.56 6.53 0.99
C GLN A 111 13.31 5.89 2.16
N THR A 112 12.96 4.67 2.55
CA THR A 112 13.51 3.99 3.72
C THR A 112 13.54 2.47 3.52
N ASP A 113 14.46 1.78 4.20
CA ASP A 113 14.53 0.32 4.30
C ASP A 113 13.76 -0.25 5.51
N ARG A 114 13.00 0.60 6.21
CA ARG A 114 12.25 0.21 7.40
C ARG A 114 11.12 -0.78 7.10
N PHE A 115 10.51 -0.68 5.93
CA PHE A 115 9.41 -1.56 5.52
C PHE A 115 9.95 -2.75 4.72
N LYS A 116 9.93 -3.94 5.34
CA LYS A 116 10.42 -5.18 4.70
C LYS A 116 9.44 -5.75 3.69
N GLY A 117 8.16 -5.43 3.80
CA GLY A 117 7.13 -5.84 2.87
C GLY A 117 6.19 -4.70 2.48
N VAL A 118 5.74 -4.70 1.23
CA VAL A 118 4.78 -3.72 0.69
C VAL A 118 3.56 -4.41 0.13
N ALA A 119 2.38 -4.02 0.62
CA ALA A 119 1.07 -4.46 0.13
C ALA A 119 0.38 -3.33 -0.65
N ALA A 120 0.71 -3.16 -1.93
CA ALA A 120 0.17 -2.10 -2.78
C ALA A 120 -1.04 -2.61 -3.58
N THR A 121 -2.24 -2.31 -3.09
CA THR A 121 -3.49 -2.79 -3.66
C THR A 121 -4.17 -1.74 -4.53
N SER A 122 -4.42 -2.05 -5.79
CA SER A 122 -4.95 -1.11 -6.78
C SER A 122 -4.28 0.28 -6.70
N PRO A 123 -2.92 0.33 -6.61
CA PRO A 123 -2.19 1.57 -6.34
C PRO A 123 -2.37 2.58 -7.48
N SER A 124 -2.41 3.85 -7.12
CA SER A 124 -2.55 4.97 -8.08
C SER A 124 -1.25 5.23 -8.86
N VAL A 125 -0.60 4.20 -9.41
CA VAL A 125 0.68 4.28 -10.12
C VAL A 125 0.66 5.11 -11.41
N TRP A 126 -0.53 5.58 -11.81
CA TRP A 126 -0.75 6.59 -12.85
C TRP A 126 -0.44 8.01 -12.36
N PHE A 127 -0.09 8.21 -11.09
CA PHE A 127 0.23 9.52 -10.53
C PHE A 127 1.36 10.18 -11.34
N PRO A 128 1.20 11.49 -11.70
CA PRO A 128 2.14 12.15 -12.61
C PRO A 128 3.60 12.09 -12.16
N GLY A 129 4.48 11.53 -12.98
CA GLY A 129 5.92 11.43 -12.73
C GLY A 129 6.34 10.26 -11.82
N PHE A 130 5.38 9.47 -11.28
CA PHE A 130 5.69 8.42 -10.30
C PHE A 130 6.58 7.31 -10.86
N LEU A 131 6.32 6.84 -12.07
CA LEU A 131 7.12 5.75 -12.68
C LEU A 131 8.57 6.17 -12.95
N GLU A 132 8.77 7.41 -13.39
CA GLU A 132 10.09 7.97 -13.64
C GLU A 132 10.87 8.12 -12.33
N ASP A 133 10.23 8.66 -11.28
CA ASP A 133 10.85 8.78 -9.95
C ASP A 133 11.20 7.40 -9.39
N MET A 134 10.28 6.44 -9.46
CA MET A 134 10.48 5.07 -8.98
C MET A 134 11.70 4.42 -9.63
N LYS A 135 11.83 4.51 -10.95
CA LYS A 135 12.95 3.92 -11.70
C LYS A 135 14.29 4.56 -11.43
N SER A 136 14.30 5.78 -10.89
CA SER A 136 15.52 6.49 -10.51
C SER A 136 16.02 6.14 -9.11
N ARG A 137 15.26 5.36 -8.35
CA ARG A 137 15.52 5.07 -6.93
C ARG A 137 15.77 3.59 -6.69
N ARG A 138 16.32 3.31 -5.51
CA ARG A 138 16.40 1.94 -4.96
C ARG A 138 15.20 1.67 -4.09
N VAL A 139 14.67 0.46 -4.15
CA VAL A 139 13.63 -0.04 -3.23
C VAL A 139 14.29 -0.76 -2.06
N GLY A 140 13.91 -0.38 -0.83
CA GLY A 140 14.46 -0.94 0.41
C GLY A 140 13.71 -2.17 0.96
N SER A 141 12.66 -2.63 0.27
CA SER A 141 11.81 -3.74 0.74
C SER A 141 12.24 -5.09 0.21
N ASP A 142 11.99 -6.13 1.00
CA ASP A 142 12.34 -7.51 0.68
C ASP A 142 11.31 -8.21 -0.23
N CYS A 143 10.07 -7.74 -0.22
CA CYS A 143 9.01 -8.24 -1.11
C CYS A 143 7.91 -7.20 -1.33
N ILE A 144 7.27 -7.25 -2.51
CA ILE A 144 6.21 -6.32 -2.89
C ILE A 144 5.05 -7.08 -3.55
N TYR A 145 3.85 -6.89 -3.02
CA TYR A 145 2.63 -7.34 -3.64
C TYR A 145 1.96 -6.18 -4.38
N LEU A 146 1.56 -6.45 -5.62
CA LEU A 146 0.78 -5.55 -6.45
C LEU A 146 -0.54 -6.22 -6.82
N SER A 147 -1.62 -5.46 -6.90
CA SER A 147 -2.85 -5.94 -7.53
C SER A 147 -3.60 -4.84 -8.26
N LEU A 148 -4.48 -5.24 -9.19
CA LEU A 148 -5.37 -4.35 -9.92
C LEU A 148 -6.67 -5.06 -10.29
N GLY A 149 -7.79 -4.35 -10.35
CA GLY A 149 -9.02 -4.87 -10.90
C GLY A 149 -8.99 -4.90 -12.44
N ASP A 150 -9.51 -5.98 -13.05
CA ASP A 150 -9.52 -6.22 -14.50
C ASP A 150 -10.37 -5.21 -15.31
N LYS A 151 -11.10 -4.33 -14.61
CA LYS A 151 -11.90 -3.25 -15.20
C LYS A 151 -11.40 -1.85 -14.87
N GLU A 152 -10.36 -1.70 -14.08
CA GLU A 152 -9.89 -0.37 -13.64
C GLU A 152 -9.29 0.44 -14.80
N GLU A 153 -8.55 -0.20 -15.69
CA GLU A 153 -8.03 0.45 -16.92
C GLU A 153 -9.13 0.83 -17.94
N LYS A 154 -10.40 0.42 -17.72
CA LYS A 154 -11.55 0.73 -18.59
C LYS A 154 -12.30 2.00 -18.18
N THR A 155 -11.72 2.82 -17.32
CA THR A 155 -12.28 4.12 -16.94
C THR A 155 -12.28 5.12 -18.10
N ARG A 156 -13.19 6.12 -18.06
CA ARG A 156 -13.26 7.18 -19.06
C ARG A 156 -12.18 8.25 -18.88
N ASN A 157 -11.59 8.35 -17.70
CA ASN A 157 -10.50 9.29 -17.44
C ASN A 157 -9.22 8.78 -18.11
N PRO A 158 -8.64 9.53 -19.07
CA PRO A 158 -7.51 9.04 -19.86
C PRO A 158 -6.23 8.85 -19.06
N VAL A 159 -6.02 9.60 -17.97
CA VAL A 159 -4.85 9.45 -17.08
C VAL A 159 -5.04 8.20 -16.24
N MET A 160 -6.16 8.06 -15.56
CA MET A 160 -6.45 6.87 -14.74
C MET A 160 -6.52 5.57 -15.56
N ALA A 161 -6.91 5.64 -16.83
CA ALA A 161 -6.93 4.48 -17.73
C ALA A 161 -5.52 3.90 -17.96
N GLN A 162 -4.46 4.68 -17.76
CA GLN A 162 -3.08 4.19 -17.84
C GLN A 162 -2.70 3.27 -16.68
N VAL A 163 -3.51 3.14 -15.64
CA VAL A 163 -3.18 2.33 -14.45
C VAL A 163 -2.76 0.90 -14.80
N GLY A 164 -3.41 0.29 -15.80
CA GLY A 164 -3.06 -1.05 -16.27
C GLY A 164 -1.66 -1.14 -16.88
N ASN A 165 -1.27 -0.14 -17.69
CA ASN A 165 0.07 -0.05 -18.25
C ASN A 165 1.09 0.26 -17.16
N CYS A 166 0.81 1.24 -16.33
CA CYS A 166 1.69 1.67 -15.25
C CYS A 166 1.99 0.51 -14.27
N ILE A 167 0.99 -0.27 -13.86
CA ILE A 167 1.23 -1.37 -12.92
C ILE A 167 2.02 -2.53 -13.54
N ARG A 168 1.79 -2.84 -14.83
CA ARG A 168 2.60 -3.84 -15.56
C ARG A 168 4.05 -3.40 -15.67
N GLU A 169 4.28 -2.12 -15.92
CA GLU A 169 5.62 -1.52 -15.99
C GLU A 169 6.30 -1.52 -14.62
N THR A 170 5.59 -1.14 -13.55
CA THR A 170 6.05 -1.27 -12.15
C THR A 170 6.47 -2.70 -11.85
N PHE A 171 5.63 -3.68 -12.16
CA PHE A 171 5.91 -5.09 -11.91
C PHE A 171 7.13 -5.60 -12.68
N THR A 172 7.25 -5.23 -13.96
CA THR A 172 8.39 -5.61 -14.79
C THR A 172 9.68 -5.04 -14.22
N TRP A 173 9.69 -3.76 -13.89
CA TRP A 173 10.86 -3.09 -13.30
C TRP A 173 11.27 -3.71 -11.95
N LEU A 174 10.33 -3.99 -11.05
CA LEU A 174 10.63 -4.65 -9.77
C LEU A 174 11.29 -6.02 -9.97
N LYS A 175 10.86 -6.78 -10.98
CA LYS A 175 11.48 -8.07 -11.33
C LYS A 175 12.88 -7.91 -11.89
N GLU A 176 13.12 -6.90 -12.71
CA GLU A 176 14.45 -6.58 -13.26
C GLU A 176 15.43 -6.15 -12.16
N GLU A 177 14.95 -5.44 -11.14
CA GLU A 177 15.71 -5.11 -9.93
C GLU A 177 15.91 -6.31 -8.97
N GLY A 178 15.37 -7.49 -9.29
CA GLY A 178 15.50 -8.70 -8.48
C GLY A 178 14.67 -8.71 -7.20
N ILE A 179 13.67 -7.86 -7.10
CA ILE A 179 12.79 -7.79 -5.93
C ILE A 179 11.70 -8.87 -6.04
N PRO A 180 11.57 -9.76 -5.06
CA PRO A 180 10.45 -10.70 -4.97
C PRO A 180 9.12 -9.96 -5.03
N CYS A 181 8.35 -10.16 -6.10
CA CYS A 181 7.09 -9.46 -6.29
C CYS A 181 6.05 -10.30 -7.03
N THR A 182 4.80 -10.00 -6.81
CA THR A 182 3.66 -10.57 -7.53
C THR A 182 2.73 -9.47 -8.03
N LEU A 183 1.97 -9.78 -9.09
CA LEU A 183 0.90 -8.93 -9.61
C LEU A 183 -0.37 -9.77 -9.77
N GLU A 184 -1.36 -9.53 -8.91
CA GLU A 184 -2.65 -10.21 -8.96
C GLU A 184 -3.70 -9.36 -9.69
N TRP A 185 -4.41 -9.98 -10.65
CA TRP A 185 -5.56 -9.37 -11.30
C TRP A 185 -6.85 -9.81 -10.62
N ASN A 186 -7.56 -8.86 -10.03
CA ASN A 186 -8.83 -9.09 -9.36
C ASN A 186 -10.01 -8.86 -10.30
N HIS A 187 -11.11 -9.60 -10.11
CA HIS A 187 -12.31 -9.36 -10.90
C HIS A 187 -13.02 -8.09 -10.45
N GLY A 188 -13.28 -7.15 -11.37
CA GLY A 188 -14.07 -5.95 -11.15
C GLY A 188 -13.31 -4.64 -11.26
N GLY A 189 -13.99 -3.55 -10.90
CA GLY A 189 -13.45 -2.19 -10.89
C GLY A 189 -12.82 -1.83 -9.55
N HIS A 190 -12.42 -0.55 -9.47
CA HIS A 190 -11.64 0.01 -8.34
C HIS A 190 -12.31 -0.13 -6.97
N PHE A 191 -13.62 -0.10 -6.89
CA PHE A 191 -14.34 -0.10 -5.60
C PHE A 191 -14.88 -1.48 -5.20
N LYS A 192 -14.46 -2.55 -5.90
CA LYS A 192 -14.93 -3.90 -5.57
C LYS A 192 -14.03 -4.57 -4.55
N GLU A 193 -14.58 -4.88 -3.37
CA GLU A 193 -13.95 -5.68 -2.31
C GLU A 193 -12.54 -5.20 -1.92
N PRO A 194 -12.35 -3.90 -1.61
CA PRO A 194 -11.02 -3.36 -1.32
C PRO A 194 -10.39 -4.00 -0.09
N ASP A 195 -11.17 -4.24 0.97
CA ASP A 195 -10.77 -4.94 2.21
C ASP A 195 -10.23 -6.35 1.94
N MET A 196 -10.96 -7.13 1.14
CA MET A 196 -10.56 -8.49 0.77
C MET A 196 -9.29 -8.52 -0.09
N ARG A 197 -9.12 -7.53 -0.97
CA ARG A 197 -7.92 -7.39 -1.80
C ARG A 197 -6.71 -7.02 -0.95
N THR A 198 -6.88 -6.08 -0.02
CA THR A 198 -5.82 -5.64 0.87
C THR A 198 -5.43 -6.76 1.83
N ALA A 199 -6.39 -7.52 2.35
CA ALA A 199 -6.13 -8.69 3.18
C ALA A 199 -5.28 -9.74 2.45
N ARG A 200 -5.58 -10.06 1.18
CA ARG A 200 -4.75 -10.98 0.38
C ARG A 200 -3.34 -10.47 0.16
N ALA A 201 -3.20 -9.16 -0.06
CA ALA A 201 -1.90 -8.54 -0.23
C ALA A 201 -1.04 -8.70 1.02
N PHE A 202 -1.57 -8.39 2.19
CA PHE A 202 -0.83 -8.54 3.44
C PHE A 202 -0.55 -10.01 3.80
N ALA A 203 -1.50 -10.91 3.60
CA ALA A 203 -1.27 -12.34 3.82
C ALA A 203 -0.11 -12.85 2.95
N TRP A 204 -0.05 -12.49 1.67
CA TRP A 204 1.06 -12.85 0.80
C TRP A 204 2.39 -12.27 1.27
N VAL A 205 2.41 -10.99 1.67
CA VAL A 205 3.62 -10.33 2.18
C VAL A 205 4.13 -11.02 3.45
N LEU A 206 3.25 -11.36 4.39
CA LEU A 206 3.59 -12.07 5.61
C LEU A 206 4.22 -13.44 5.32
N GLU A 207 3.64 -14.20 4.40
CA GLU A 207 4.17 -15.49 3.97
C GLU A 207 5.54 -15.38 3.26
N GLU A 208 5.75 -14.34 2.43
CA GLU A 208 7.05 -14.12 1.78
C GLU A 208 8.15 -13.76 2.78
N LEU A 209 7.84 -12.96 3.80
CA LEU A 209 8.79 -12.59 4.83
C LEU A 209 9.13 -13.76 5.77
N ALA A 210 8.18 -14.66 6.02
CA ALA A 210 8.41 -15.86 6.83
C ALA A 210 9.34 -16.88 6.16
N LYS A 211 9.44 -16.89 4.82
CA LYS A 211 10.38 -17.77 4.09
C LYS A 211 11.85 -17.36 4.24
N LYS A 212 12.10 -16.15 4.74
CA LYS A 212 13.46 -15.58 4.90
C LYS A 212 13.99 -15.68 6.33
N ASP A 213 13.18 -16.19 7.26
CA ASP A 213 13.54 -16.50 8.64
C ASP A 213 14.02 -17.95 8.76
#